data_df7abdd21ac450d810805e85689de084
#
_entry.id   df7abdd21ac450d810805e85689de084
#
_cell.length_a   1.000
_cell.length_b   1.000
_cell.length_c   1.000
_cell.angle_alpha   90.00
_cell.angle_beta   90.00
_cell.angle_gamma   90.00
#
_symmetry.space_group_name_H-M   'P 1'
#
loop_
_entity.id
_entity.type
_entity.pdbx_description
1 polymer ?
#
loop_
_entity_poly.entity_id
_entity_poly.type
_entity_poly.pdbx_seq_one_letter_code
_entity_poly.pdbx_strand_id
1 'polypeptide(L)'
;MSDLPIMLRPAQPDDAAFLFELYADTRRAEMEAWGLDDAMLDQMLRMQFTGQQGSYRAQFPQADHHIIVHEGRPAGRILIDRTGPEIVLVDVALVPALRGRGIGTGLLKDLLAEAADAGRAVRLKVVLTNPARRLYERLGFIGLGDDGVYEQMEWHSDFEPSKSE
;
A
#
# COMPACT_ATOMS: atom_id res chain seq x y z
N MET A 1 8.83 25.42 -5.45
CA MET A 1 8.35 24.12 -5.39
C MET A 1 9.40 23.15 -4.90
N SER A 2 9.30 22.81 -3.69
CA SER A 2 10.28 21.91 -3.16
C SER A 2 9.75 20.49 -3.22
N ASP A 3 10.12 19.83 -4.27
CA ASP A 3 9.95 18.39 -4.29
C ASP A 3 11.09 17.82 -3.48
N LEU A 4 10.92 17.78 -2.17
CA LEU A 4 11.88 17.09 -1.33
C LEU A 4 11.83 15.63 -1.68
N PRO A 5 12.97 14.99 -1.87
CA PRO A 5 12.99 13.61 -2.34
C PRO A 5 12.33 12.67 -1.33
N ILE A 6 11.55 11.77 -1.88
CA ILE A 6 11.03 10.65 -1.11
C ILE A 6 12.12 9.60 -1.06
N MET A 7 12.41 9.11 0.13
CA MET A 7 13.39 8.05 0.33
C MET A 7 12.70 6.82 0.90
N LEU A 8 13.26 5.67 0.61
CA LEU A 8 12.81 4.40 1.20
C LEU A 8 13.94 3.86 2.06
N ARG A 9 13.61 3.40 3.26
CA ARG A 9 14.56 2.69 4.10
C ARG A 9 13.93 1.41 4.63
N PRO A 10 14.73 0.37 4.90
CA PRO A 10 14.17 -0.86 5.46
C PRO A 10 13.46 -0.58 6.79
N ALA A 11 12.30 -1.22 6.97
CA ALA A 11 11.58 -1.14 8.23
C ALA A 11 12.37 -1.85 9.33
N GLN A 12 12.37 -1.28 10.53
CA GLN A 12 13.08 -1.81 11.68
C GLN A 12 12.09 -2.08 12.82
N PRO A 13 12.47 -2.89 13.81
CA PRO A 13 11.59 -3.14 14.96
C PRO A 13 11.13 -1.85 15.65
N ASP A 14 11.97 -0.81 15.67
CA ASP A 14 11.64 0.47 16.26
C ASP A 14 10.50 1.21 15.53
N ASP A 15 10.14 0.76 14.34
CA ASP A 15 9.05 1.37 13.56
C ASP A 15 7.67 0.86 13.96
N ALA A 16 7.59 -0.07 14.91
CA ALA A 16 6.32 -0.70 15.24
C ALA A 16 5.23 0.29 15.65
N ALA A 17 5.57 1.28 16.47
CA ALA A 17 4.60 2.27 16.90
C ALA A 17 4.09 3.12 15.73
N PHE A 18 4.99 3.55 14.86
CA PHE A 18 4.61 4.30 13.66
C PHE A 18 3.70 3.47 12.75
N LEU A 19 4.04 2.21 12.52
CA LEU A 19 3.28 1.33 11.65
C LEU A 19 1.88 1.07 12.20
N PHE A 20 1.77 0.92 13.53
CA PHE A 20 0.46 0.77 14.15
C PHE A 20 -0.39 2.04 13.96
N GLU A 21 0.17 3.22 14.22
CA GLU A 21 -0.56 4.47 14.06
C GLU A 21 -0.99 4.70 12.61
N LEU A 22 -0.13 4.34 11.66
CA LEU A 22 -0.45 4.43 10.24
C LEU A 22 -1.65 3.53 9.90
N TYR A 23 -1.66 2.31 10.41
CA TYR A 23 -2.76 1.37 10.24
C TYR A 23 -4.04 1.91 10.88
N ALA A 24 -3.93 2.40 12.11
CA ALA A 24 -5.07 2.89 12.88
C ALA A 24 -5.73 4.10 12.22
N ASP A 25 -4.93 5.01 11.63
CA ASP A 25 -5.44 6.21 10.99
C ASP A 25 -6.45 5.89 9.87
N THR A 26 -6.26 4.78 9.16
CA THR A 26 -7.15 4.42 8.07
C THR A 26 -8.47 3.83 8.55
N ARG A 27 -8.53 3.36 9.80
CA ARG A 27 -9.67 2.61 10.31
C ARG A 27 -10.40 3.26 11.47
N ARG A 28 -9.74 4.17 12.16
CA ARG A 28 -10.29 4.78 13.37
C ARG A 28 -11.62 5.48 13.11
N ALA A 29 -11.69 6.22 12.01
CA ALA A 29 -12.90 6.95 11.66
C ALA A 29 -14.10 6.01 11.41
N GLU A 30 -13.87 4.88 10.75
CA GLU A 30 -14.92 3.90 10.50
C GLU A 30 -15.40 3.27 11.80
N MET A 31 -14.46 2.94 12.67
CA MET A 31 -14.79 2.23 13.91
C MET A 31 -15.39 3.15 14.99
N GLU A 32 -15.12 4.44 14.91
CA GLU A 32 -15.75 5.40 15.82
C GLU A 32 -17.27 5.37 15.71
N ALA A 33 -17.79 5.10 14.52
CA ALA A 33 -19.21 4.99 14.28
C ALA A 33 -19.85 3.80 15.03
N TRP A 34 -19.03 2.84 15.51
CA TRP A 34 -19.52 1.67 16.22
C TRP A 34 -19.82 1.95 17.70
N GLY A 35 -19.49 3.15 18.18
CA GLY A 35 -19.80 3.53 19.55
C GLY A 35 -18.92 2.90 20.63
N LEU A 36 -17.76 2.38 20.23
CA LEU A 36 -16.82 1.80 21.19
C LEU A 36 -16.05 2.91 21.92
N ASP A 37 -15.71 2.68 23.19
CA ASP A 37 -14.85 3.63 23.89
C ASP A 37 -13.41 3.53 23.35
N ASP A 38 -12.59 4.54 23.69
CA ASP A 38 -11.24 4.65 23.12
C ASP A 38 -10.36 3.46 23.48
N ALA A 39 -10.50 2.91 24.69
CA ALA A 39 -9.69 1.77 25.11
C ALA A 39 -10.05 0.51 24.34
N MET A 40 -11.33 0.27 24.13
CA MET A 40 -11.80 -0.87 23.35
C MET A 40 -11.41 -0.73 21.89
N LEU A 41 -11.55 0.46 21.35
CA LEU A 41 -11.18 0.74 19.97
C LEU A 41 -9.69 0.48 19.75
N ASP A 42 -8.83 0.99 20.64
CA ASP A 42 -7.38 0.78 20.55
C ASP A 42 -7.04 -0.70 20.62
N GLN A 43 -7.67 -1.43 21.52
CA GLN A 43 -7.43 -2.88 21.67
C GLN A 43 -7.81 -3.63 20.40
N MET A 44 -8.95 -3.32 19.81
CA MET A 44 -9.38 -3.95 18.56
C MET A 44 -8.44 -3.64 17.41
N LEU A 45 -8.02 -2.38 17.31
CA LEU A 45 -7.08 -1.98 16.26
C LEU A 45 -5.75 -2.71 16.40
N ARG A 46 -5.26 -2.88 17.64
CA ARG A 46 -4.01 -3.62 17.86
C ARG A 46 -4.13 -5.09 17.48
N MET A 47 -5.25 -5.70 17.79
CA MET A 47 -5.52 -7.09 17.43
C MET A 47 -5.55 -7.24 15.90
N GLN A 48 -6.26 -6.35 15.22
CA GLN A 48 -6.37 -6.39 13.77
C GLN A 48 -5.02 -6.15 13.10
N PHE A 49 -4.25 -5.19 13.61
CA PHE A 49 -2.93 -4.89 13.09
C PHE A 49 -2.00 -6.10 13.24
N THR A 50 -1.97 -6.71 14.43
CA THR A 50 -1.16 -7.91 14.69
C THR A 50 -1.56 -9.04 13.73
N GLY A 51 -2.86 -9.22 13.51
CA GLY A 51 -3.37 -10.22 12.58
C GLY A 51 -2.93 -9.96 11.15
N GLN A 52 -3.00 -8.71 10.71
CA GLN A 52 -2.55 -8.34 9.36
C GLN A 52 -1.05 -8.59 9.18
N GLN A 53 -0.25 -8.18 10.16
CA GLN A 53 1.21 -8.37 10.08
C GLN A 53 1.56 -9.85 10.04
N GLY A 54 0.88 -10.68 10.84
CA GLY A 54 1.07 -12.12 10.82
C GLY A 54 0.69 -12.74 9.48
N SER A 55 -0.43 -12.32 8.92
CA SER A 55 -0.90 -12.79 7.63
C SER A 55 0.10 -12.45 6.53
N TYR A 56 0.61 -11.22 6.51
CA TYR A 56 1.59 -10.80 5.50
C TYR A 56 2.89 -11.60 5.62
N ARG A 57 3.37 -11.86 6.85
CA ARG A 57 4.57 -12.66 7.04
C ARG A 57 4.38 -14.10 6.58
N ALA A 58 3.18 -14.66 6.81
CA ALA A 58 2.88 -16.02 6.39
C ALA A 58 2.77 -16.14 4.86
N GLN A 59 2.12 -15.17 4.21
CA GLN A 59 1.91 -15.20 2.77
C GLN A 59 3.11 -14.71 1.98
N PHE A 60 3.84 -13.74 2.52
CA PHE A 60 4.97 -13.09 1.83
C PHE A 60 6.18 -13.00 2.74
N PRO A 61 6.76 -14.16 3.13
CA PRO A 61 7.85 -14.18 4.12
C PRO A 61 9.10 -13.44 3.66
N GLN A 62 9.26 -13.21 2.37
CA GLN A 62 10.44 -12.56 1.83
C GLN A 62 10.14 -11.21 1.19
N ALA A 63 9.01 -10.62 1.53
CA ALA A 63 8.65 -9.31 1.01
C ALA A 63 9.59 -8.23 1.54
N ASP A 64 9.88 -7.27 0.67
CA ASP A 64 10.65 -6.08 1.04
C ASP A 64 9.74 -5.09 1.73
N HIS A 65 10.00 -4.81 3.00
CA HIS A 65 9.22 -3.86 3.77
C HIS A 65 10.04 -2.61 4.01
N HIS A 66 9.57 -1.49 3.47
CA HIS A 66 10.26 -0.21 3.58
C HIS A 66 9.37 0.86 4.21
N ILE A 67 9.99 1.71 4.99
CA ILE A 67 9.37 2.94 5.46
C ILE A 67 9.59 4.01 4.39
N ILE A 68 8.51 4.70 4.02
CA ILE A 68 8.57 5.85 3.13
C ILE A 68 8.96 7.03 3.99
N VAL A 69 10.04 7.71 3.63
CA VAL A 69 10.57 8.85 4.38
C VAL A 69 10.39 10.12 3.56
N HIS A 70 9.83 11.13 4.18
CA HIS A 70 9.63 12.45 3.59
C HIS A 70 10.16 13.50 4.55
N GLU A 71 11.07 14.33 4.09
CA GLU A 71 11.69 15.37 4.92
C GLU A 71 12.32 14.80 6.20
N GLY A 72 12.94 13.64 6.09
CA GLY A 72 13.60 12.98 7.21
C GLY A 72 12.67 12.33 8.22
N ARG A 73 11.36 12.26 7.94
CA ARG A 73 10.37 11.70 8.86
C ARG A 73 9.63 10.52 8.23
N PRO A 74 9.25 9.53 9.03
CA PRO A 74 8.40 8.46 8.53
C PRO A 74 7.08 9.04 7.98
N ALA A 75 6.76 8.66 6.75
CA ALA A 75 5.60 9.20 6.03
C ALA A 75 4.63 8.12 5.60
N GLY A 76 5.07 6.85 5.62
CA GLY A 76 4.24 5.75 5.20
C GLY A 76 5.04 4.46 5.12
N ARG A 77 4.44 3.45 4.52
CA ARG A 77 5.14 2.19 4.27
C ARG A 77 4.80 1.65 2.90
N ILE A 78 5.70 0.81 2.37
CA ILE A 78 5.44 0.06 1.16
C ILE A 78 5.98 -1.36 1.37
N LEU A 79 5.17 -2.35 1.01
CA LEU A 79 5.50 -3.77 1.16
C LEU A 79 5.37 -4.43 -0.19
N ILE A 80 6.47 -4.95 -0.72
CA ILE A 80 6.52 -5.51 -2.07
C ILE A 80 7.19 -6.87 -2.03
N ASP A 81 6.54 -7.88 -2.61
CA ASP A 81 7.14 -9.18 -2.79
C ASP A 81 7.64 -9.32 -4.21
N ARG A 82 8.96 -9.47 -4.36
CA ARG A 82 9.63 -9.61 -5.65
C ARG A 82 10.11 -11.04 -5.93
N THR A 83 9.74 -11.98 -5.07
CA THR A 83 10.33 -13.34 -5.12
C THR A 83 9.68 -14.26 -6.13
N GLY A 84 8.42 -14.01 -6.50
CA GLY A 84 7.70 -14.83 -7.47
C GLY A 84 7.88 -14.34 -8.91
N PRO A 85 7.22 -15.00 -9.87
CA PRO A 85 7.26 -14.55 -11.26
C PRO A 85 6.63 -13.18 -11.47
N GLU A 86 5.60 -12.85 -10.71
CA GLU A 86 5.02 -11.51 -10.71
C GLU A 86 5.50 -10.77 -9.46
N ILE A 87 5.64 -9.45 -9.58
CA ILE A 87 5.86 -8.59 -8.42
C ILE A 87 4.50 -8.35 -7.77
N VAL A 88 4.41 -8.54 -6.46
CA VAL A 88 3.17 -8.31 -5.73
C VAL A 88 3.32 -7.06 -4.86
N LEU A 89 2.49 -6.05 -5.14
CA LEU A 89 2.35 -4.91 -4.24
C LEU A 89 1.41 -5.33 -3.13
N VAL A 90 1.98 -5.67 -1.97
CA VAL A 90 1.20 -6.21 -0.86
C VAL A 90 0.47 -5.11 -0.12
N ASP A 91 1.14 -3.99 0.12
CA ASP A 91 0.54 -2.86 0.82
C ASP A 91 1.31 -1.58 0.55
N VAL A 92 0.60 -0.47 0.48
CA VAL A 92 1.18 0.87 0.44
C VAL A 92 0.24 1.79 1.21
N ALA A 93 0.80 2.57 2.12
CA ALA A 93 0.01 3.49 2.93
C ALA A 93 0.82 4.74 3.25
N LEU A 94 0.15 5.88 3.27
CA LEU A 94 0.75 7.18 3.59
C LEU A 94 0.00 7.80 4.77
N VAL A 95 0.72 8.59 5.57
CA VAL A 95 0.08 9.39 6.61
C VAL A 95 -0.93 10.36 5.96
N PRO A 96 -2.03 10.70 6.66
CA PRO A 96 -3.08 11.53 6.06
C PRO A 96 -2.59 12.84 5.46
N ALA A 97 -1.63 13.50 6.12
CA ALA A 97 -1.13 14.81 5.68
C ALA A 97 -0.46 14.75 4.30
N LEU A 98 0.00 13.58 3.87
CA LEU A 98 0.74 13.44 2.62
C LEU A 98 -0.06 12.79 1.50
N ARG A 99 -1.31 12.43 1.77
CA ARG A 99 -2.18 11.87 0.74
C ARG A 99 -2.58 12.94 -0.26
N GLY A 100 -2.79 12.51 -1.50
CA GLY A 100 -3.23 13.42 -2.56
C GLY A 100 -2.16 14.35 -3.09
N ARG A 101 -0.89 14.09 -2.80
CA ARG A 101 0.24 14.92 -3.25
C ARG A 101 1.09 14.25 -4.32
N GLY A 102 0.63 13.13 -4.85
CA GLY A 102 1.36 12.43 -5.91
C GLY A 102 2.51 11.54 -5.45
N ILE A 103 2.74 11.42 -4.13
CA ILE A 103 3.81 10.58 -3.60
C ILE A 103 3.57 9.11 -3.94
N GLY A 104 2.37 8.62 -3.66
CA GLY A 104 2.00 7.25 -3.98
C GLY A 104 2.08 6.96 -5.46
N THR A 105 1.61 7.89 -6.29
CA THR A 105 1.69 7.77 -7.74
C THR A 105 3.14 7.66 -8.21
N GLY A 106 4.04 8.48 -7.65
CA GLY A 106 5.46 8.43 -7.99
C GLY A 106 6.09 7.09 -7.64
N LEU A 107 5.80 6.59 -6.44
CA LEU A 107 6.32 5.29 -6.00
C LEU A 107 5.80 4.15 -6.87
N LEU A 108 4.53 4.20 -7.24
CA LEU A 108 3.95 3.18 -8.12
C LEU A 108 4.55 3.23 -9.51
N LYS A 109 4.78 4.43 -10.06
CA LYS A 109 5.43 4.57 -11.36
C LYS A 109 6.85 3.99 -11.34
N ASP A 110 7.58 4.21 -10.25
CA ASP A 110 8.91 3.62 -10.09
C ASP A 110 8.84 2.10 -10.07
N LEU A 111 7.86 1.54 -9.36
CA LEU A 111 7.67 0.09 -9.32
C LEU A 111 7.32 -0.47 -10.70
N LEU A 112 6.45 0.22 -11.44
CA LEU A 112 6.08 -0.22 -12.79
C LEU A 112 7.26 -0.15 -13.76
N ALA A 113 8.12 0.85 -13.62
CA ALA A 113 9.34 0.94 -14.43
C ALA A 113 10.29 -0.22 -14.10
N GLU A 114 10.45 -0.55 -12.83
CA GLU A 114 11.24 -1.71 -12.40
C GLU A 114 10.68 -3.00 -13.02
N ALA A 115 9.36 -3.17 -12.96
CA ALA A 115 8.71 -4.35 -13.49
C ALA A 115 8.86 -4.45 -15.01
N ALA A 116 8.74 -3.33 -15.72
CA ALA A 116 8.92 -3.30 -17.16
C ALA A 116 10.32 -3.72 -17.55
N ASP A 117 11.33 -3.20 -16.84
CA ASP A 117 12.73 -3.54 -17.11
C ASP A 117 13.01 -5.03 -16.86
N ALA A 118 12.30 -5.63 -15.90
CA ALA A 118 12.47 -7.04 -15.57
C ALA A 118 11.57 -7.97 -16.40
N GLY A 119 10.67 -7.40 -17.21
CA GLY A 119 9.70 -8.19 -17.97
C GLY A 119 8.68 -8.88 -17.08
N ARG A 120 8.31 -8.27 -15.95
CA ARG A 120 7.44 -8.88 -14.94
C ARG A 120 6.13 -8.12 -14.81
N ALA A 121 5.06 -8.84 -14.53
CA ALA A 121 3.79 -8.23 -14.19
C ALA A 121 3.81 -7.72 -12.75
N VAL A 122 2.91 -6.81 -12.43
CA VAL A 122 2.65 -6.37 -11.05
C VAL A 122 1.22 -6.73 -10.69
N ARG A 123 1.03 -7.37 -9.55
CA ARG A 123 -0.29 -7.73 -9.03
C ARG A 123 -0.54 -7.06 -7.70
N LEU A 124 -1.80 -6.78 -7.44
CA LEU A 124 -2.25 -6.24 -6.16
C LEU A 124 -3.68 -6.67 -5.87
N LYS A 125 -4.07 -6.55 -4.60
CA LYS A 125 -5.46 -6.64 -4.19
C LYS A 125 -5.88 -5.31 -3.60
N VAL A 126 -7.06 -4.86 -3.93
CA VAL A 126 -7.60 -3.61 -3.41
C VAL A 126 -9.05 -3.82 -2.99
N VAL A 127 -9.43 -3.21 -1.87
CA VAL A 127 -10.82 -3.24 -1.42
C VAL A 127 -11.69 -2.55 -2.47
N LEU A 128 -12.81 -3.17 -2.82
CA LEU A 128 -13.69 -2.67 -3.89
C LEU A 128 -14.11 -1.22 -3.70
N THR A 129 -14.26 -0.78 -2.46
CA THR A 129 -14.69 0.59 -2.13
C THR A 129 -13.53 1.58 -2.00
N ASN A 130 -12.30 1.11 -2.14
CA ASN A 130 -11.13 1.97 -1.96
C ASN A 130 -10.96 2.91 -3.15
N PRO A 131 -10.91 4.24 -2.92
CA PRO A 131 -10.69 5.20 -4.02
C PRO A 131 -9.41 4.97 -4.81
N ALA A 132 -8.41 4.29 -4.22
CA ALA A 132 -7.15 4.00 -4.90
C ALA A 132 -7.33 3.13 -6.14
N ARG A 133 -8.46 2.41 -6.27
CA ARG A 133 -8.76 1.65 -7.48
C ARG A 133 -8.62 2.50 -8.74
N ARG A 134 -9.11 3.74 -8.69
CA ARG A 134 -9.06 4.64 -9.84
C ARG A 134 -7.64 5.01 -10.20
N LEU A 135 -6.78 5.18 -9.20
CA LEU A 135 -5.37 5.43 -9.44
C LEU A 135 -4.73 4.24 -10.16
N TYR A 136 -5.00 3.04 -9.67
CA TYR A 136 -4.45 1.83 -10.30
C TYR A 136 -4.93 1.70 -11.75
N GLU A 137 -6.20 1.95 -12.00
CA GLU A 137 -6.74 1.91 -13.37
C GLU A 137 -6.05 2.94 -14.28
N ARG A 138 -5.84 4.15 -13.77
CA ARG A 138 -5.14 5.19 -14.55
C ARG A 138 -3.70 4.81 -14.88
N LEU A 139 -3.06 4.03 -14.01
CA LEU A 139 -1.70 3.57 -14.24
C LEU A 139 -1.61 2.37 -15.18
N GLY A 140 -2.75 1.83 -15.58
CA GLY A 140 -2.80 0.72 -16.53
C GLY A 140 -3.10 -0.64 -15.92
N PHE A 141 -3.44 -0.71 -14.64
CA PHE A 141 -3.87 -1.96 -14.04
C PHE A 141 -5.26 -2.33 -14.56
N ILE A 142 -5.47 -3.62 -14.78
CA ILE A 142 -6.78 -4.16 -15.15
C ILE A 142 -7.28 -5.08 -14.05
N GLY A 143 -8.60 -5.12 -13.88
CA GLY A 143 -9.22 -6.03 -12.91
C GLY A 143 -9.21 -7.46 -13.42
N LEU A 144 -8.89 -8.40 -12.55
CA LEU A 144 -8.91 -9.83 -12.86
C LEU A 144 -10.14 -10.53 -12.26
N GLY A 145 -10.84 -9.85 -11.38
CA GLY A 145 -12.00 -10.39 -10.70
C GLY A 145 -11.97 -10.07 -9.22
N ASP A 146 -13.10 -10.23 -8.56
CA ASP A 146 -13.22 -9.92 -7.14
C ASP A 146 -13.92 -11.05 -6.38
N ASP A 147 -13.79 -11.01 -5.05
CA ASP A 147 -14.42 -11.96 -4.14
C ASP A 147 -15.56 -11.32 -3.34
N GLY A 148 -16.03 -10.15 -3.76
CA GLY A 148 -17.04 -9.38 -3.05
C GLY A 148 -16.49 -8.35 -2.08
N VAL A 149 -15.22 -8.45 -1.71
CA VAL A 149 -14.54 -7.52 -0.80
C VAL A 149 -13.32 -6.92 -1.47
N TYR A 150 -12.47 -7.76 -2.05
CA TYR A 150 -11.23 -7.35 -2.71
C TYR A 150 -11.31 -7.64 -4.18
N GLU A 151 -10.76 -6.74 -4.99
CA GLU A 151 -10.50 -6.95 -6.41
C GLU A 151 -9.03 -7.23 -6.60
N GLN A 152 -8.73 -8.25 -7.42
CA GLN A 152 -7.35 -8.49 -7.87
C GLN A 152 -7.12 -7.69 -9.14
N MET A 153 -5.99 -7.02 -9.20
CA MET A 153 -5.62 -6.21 -10.36
C MET A 153 -4.22 -6.58 -10.82
N GLU A 154 -3.98 -6.42 -12.11
CA GLU A 154 -2.69 -6.78 -12.69
C GLU A 154 -2.27 -5.73 -13.72
N TRP A 155 -0.97 -5.48 -13.77
CA TRP A 155 -0.35 -4.59 -14.73
C TRP A 155 0.76 -5.33 -15.47
N HIS A 156 0.84 -5.11 -16.77
CA HIS A 156 1.92 -5.59 -17.62
C HIS A 156 2.48 -4.43 -18.43
N SER A 157 3.76 -4.49 -18.75
CA SER A 157 4.36 -3.49 -19.63
C SER A 157 3.76 -3.48 -21.04
N ASP A 158 3.15 -4.62 -21.44
CA ASP A 158 2.48 -4.72 -22.74
C ASP A 158 1.08 -4.09 -22.72
N PHE A 159 0.54 -3.80 -21.53
CA PHE A 159 -0.75 -3.12 -21.43
C PHE A 159 -0.54 -1.66 -21.74
N GLU A 160 -1.22 -1.18 -22.76
CA GLU A 160 -1.18 0.25 -23.01
C GLU A 160 -2.00 0.96 -21.95
N PRO A 161 -1.43 2.01 -21.34
CA PRO A 161 -2.24 2.82 -20.44
C PRO A 161 -3.40 3.38 -21.23
N SER A 162 -4.56 3.43 -20.57
CA SER A 162 -5.74 4.01 -21.17
C SER A 162 -5.36 5.38 -21.73
N LYS A 163 -5.35 5.48 -23.05
CA LYS A 163 -5.14 6.77 -23.69
C LYS A 163 -6.42 7.53 -23.51
N SER A 164 -6.52 8.24 -22.40
CA SER A 164 -7.57 9.23 -22.30
C SER A 164 -7.15 10.37 -23.21
N GLU A 165 -7.59 10.30 -24.39
CA GLU A 165 -7.41 11.40 -25.34
C GLU A 165 -8.52 12.39 -25.20
#